data_37ea770f27ccdcc262885544cc070ad2
#
_entry.id   37ea770f27ccdcc262885544cc070ad2
#
_cell.length_a   1.000
_cell.length_b   1.000
_cell.length_c   1.000
_cell.angle_alpha   90.00
_cell.angle_beta   90.00
_cell.angle_gamma   90.00
#
_symmetry.space_group_name_H-M   'P 1'
#
loop_
_entity.id
_entity.type
_entity.pdbx_description
1 polymer ?
#
loop_
_entity_poly.entity_id
_entity_poly.type
_entity_poly.pdbx_seq_one_letter_code
_entity_poly.pdbx_strand_id
1 'polypeptide(L)'
;MANINENYLNLQGSYLFANIAKKVADYQVAHPDADIIRLGIGDVTLPLVPAIIDAMSKAVQEMGKAETFRGYGPEQGYDFLRQAIVDGDYKPLGVDIAIDEVFVSDGAKSDVGNIQELFSEDNIIAITDPVYPVYLDSNVMGGRTGEAVDGIFQKVVYLPTYAENNFSPEFPSERVDIVYLCSPNNPTGTVLSRARLAEWIKWCKDNDAILMFDSAYEAFISTEDTVKSIYEIEGAREVAIEFRSFSKTAGFTGTRCAYAVVPKEVTGKTKAGERQPLNPMWNRRQCTKFNGVPYIIQRGAEAVYTKEGREQTRANIAYYKENARIIKEGLESIGLTVYGGVDAPYIWLKTPGNMTSWELFDILLEQVQIVSTPGSGFGPHGEGYLRLTAFGSRENTIRAVERIKTLKF
;
A
#
# COMPACT_ATOMS: atom_id res chain seq x y z
N MET A 1 6.61 17.08 -34.76
CA MET A 1 5.80 16.16 -33.93
C MET A 1 6.60 15.91 -32.65
N ALA A 2 5.98 15.96 -31.48
CA ALA A 2 6.69 15.69 -30.23
C ALA A 2 7.00 14.19 -30.13
N ASN A 3 8.18 13.86 -29.57
CA ASN A 3 8.51 12.48 -29.21
C ASN A 3 7.85 12.12 -27.90
N ILE A 4 7.36 10.88 -27.80
CA ILE A 4 6.75 10.32 -26.57
C ILE A 4 7.85 9.73 -25.66
N ASN A 5 7.50 9.51 -24.40
CA ASN A 5 8.30 8.67 -23.50
C ASN A 5 8.01 7.20 -23.85
N GLU A 6 8.92 6.56 -24.56
CA GLU A 6 8.76 5.18 -25.05
C GLU A 6 8.74 4.13 -23.92
N ASN A 7 9.19 4.48 -22.71
CA ASN A 7 9.10 3.57 -21.56
C ASN A 7 7.65 3.15 -21.25
N TYR A 8 6.66 3.99 -21.59
CA TYR A 8 5.24 3.65 -21.43
C TYR A 8 4.79 2.49 -22.33
N LEU A 9 5.50 2.24 -23.43
CA LEU A 9 5.22 1.11 -24.34
C LEU A 9 5.67 -0.24 -23.75
N ASN A 10 6.56 -0.20 -22.74
CA ASN A 10 7.04 -1.39 -22.05
C ASN A 10 6.07 -1.86 -20.92
N LEU A 11 5.06 -1.05 -20.57
CA LEU A 11 4.03 -1.48 -19.64
C LEU A 11 3.26 -2.67 -20.23
N GLN A 12 3.01 -3.69 -19.42
CA GLN A 12 2.22 -4.83 -19.86
C GLN A 12 0.79 -4.39 -20.21
N GLY A 13 0.30 -4.82 -21.37
CA GLY A 13 -0.95 -4.34 -21.97
C GLY A 13 -2.25 -4.70 -21.22
N SER A 14 -2.17 -5.52 -20.17
CA SER A 14 -3.32 -5.81 -19.31
C SER A 14 -2.97 -5.68 -17.83
N TYR A 15 -3.49 -4.63 -17.24
CA TYR A 15 -3.46 -4.51 -15.79
C TYR A 15 -4.36 -5.60 -15.17
N LEU A 16 -3.85 -6.38 -14.21
CA LEU A 16 -4.53 -7.50 -13.53
C LEU A 16 -6.01 -7.23 -13.24
N PHE A 17 -6.29 -6.07 -12.66
CA PHE A 17 -7.67 -5.70 -12.26
C PHE A 17 -8.61 -5.48 -13.44
N ALA A 18 -8.10 -5.10 -14.63
CA ALA A 18 -8.91 -4.99 -15.84
C ALA A 18 -9.37 -6.37 -16.35
N ASN A 19 -8.48 -7.37 -16.29
CA ASN A 19 -8.82 -8.74 -16.67
C ASN A 19 -9.87 -9.35 -15.73
N ILE A 20 -9.70 -9.14 -14.42
CA ILE A 20 -10.70 -9.56 -13.42
C ILE A 20 -12.04 -8.89 -13.69
N ALA A 21 -12.05 -7.56 -13.88
CA ALA A 21 -13.28 -6.83 -14.15
C ALA A 21 -13.99 -7.33 -15.40
N LYS A 22 -13.25 -7.63 -16.47
CA LYS A 22 -13.79 -8.20 -17.70
C LYS A 22 -14.43 -9.57 -17.46
N LYS A 23 -13.68 -10.52 -16.84
CA LYS A 23 -14.22 -11.87 -16.55
C LYS A 23 -15.48 -11.80 -15.70
N VAL A 24 -15.52 -10.93 -14.69
CA VAL A 24 -16.69 -10.76 -13.83
C VAL A 24 -17.87 -10.15 -14.60
N ALA A 25 -17.63 -9.18 -15.48
CA ALA A 25 -18.66 -8.59 -16.33
C ALA A 25 -19.23 -9.63 -17.32
N ASP A 26 -18.38 -10.40 -17.97
CA ASP A 26 -18.78 -11.47 -18.89
C ASP A 26 -19.61 -12.54 -18.15
N TYR A 27 -19.20 -12.93 -16.94
CA TYR A 27 -19.96 -13.85 -16.09
C TYR A 27 -21.32 -13.28 -15.69
N GLN A 28 -21.39 -12.00 -15.29
CA GLN A 28 -22.64 -11.35 -14.91
C GLN A 28 -23.63 -11.23 -16.08
N VAL A 29 -23.13 -11.03 -17.30
CA VAL A 29 -23.97 -11.02 -18.51
C VAL A 29 -24.56 -12.42 -18.78
N ALA A 30 -23.75 -13.47 -18.59
CA ALA A 30 -24.22 -14.85 -18.77
C ALA A 30 -25.14 -15.33 -17.64
N HIS A 31 -25.01 -14.74 -16.44
CA HIS A 31 -25.76 -15.10 -15.24
C HIS A 31 -26.33 -13.83 -14.57
N PRO A 32 -27.43 -13.24 -15.11
CA PRO A 32 -27.95 -11.96 -14.62
C PRO A 32 -28.39 -11.97 -13.15
N ASP A 33 -28.83 -13.11 -12.65
CA ASP A 33 -29.30 -13.29 -11.27
C ASP A 33 -28.19 -13.73 -10.30
N ALA A 34 -26.91 -13.76 -10.74
CA ALA A 34 -25.81 -14.18 -9.90
C ALA A 34 -25.57 -13.20 -8.75
N ASP A 35 -25.54 -13.74 -7.54
CA ASP A 35 -25.25 -13.00 -6.30
C ASP A 35 -23.74 -13.04 -5.99
N ILE A 36 -22.99 -12.20 -6.71
CA ILE A 36 -21.52 -12.17 -6.66
C ILE A 36 -21.00 -11.47 -5.40
N ILE A 37 -20.24 -12.19 -4.59
CA ILE A 37 -19.52 -11.64 -3.44
C ILE A 37 -18.07 -11.30 -3.85
N ARG A 38 -17.67 -10.05 -3.65
CA ARG A 38 -16.36 -9.54 -4.06
C ARG A 38 -15.40 -9.52 -2.87
N LEU A 39 -14.46 -10.46 -2.83
CA LEU A 39 -13.36 -10.54 -1.86
C LEU A 39 -11.99 -10.20 -2.47
N GLY A 40 -11.95 -9.71 -3.72
CA GLY A 40 -10.71 -9.38 -4.41
C GLY A 40 -10.30 -7.90 -4.35
N ILE A 41 -11.25 -6.99 -4.07
CA ILE A 41 -11.02 -5.55 -4.14
C ILE A 41 -10.37 -5.06 -2.83
N GLY A 42 -9.21 -4.42 -2.95
CA GLY A 42 -8.51 -3.79 -1.82
C GLY A 42 -9.08 -2.40 -1.49
N ASP A 43 -10.40 -2.23 -1.49
CA ASP A 43 -11.07 -0.98 -1.14
C ASP A 43 -11.92 -1.15 0.12
N VAL A 44 -11.93 -0.11 0.97
CA VAL A 44 -12.75 -0.07 2.18
C VAL A 44 -14.22 0.10 1.81
N THR A 45 -15.12 -0.48 2.61
CA THR A 45 -16.56 -0.48 2.35
C THR A 45 -17.38 0.22 3.45
N LEU A 46 -16.81 0.39 4.63
CA LEU A 46 -17.47 1.16 5.69
C LEU A 46 -17.42 2.67 5.35
N PRO A 47 -18.47 3.42 5.66
CA PRO A 47 -18.50 4.86 5.44
C PRO A 47 -17.47 5.58 6.32
N LEU A 48 -17.16 6.82 5.95
CA LEU A 48 -16.38 7.73 6.80
C LEU A 48 -17.10 7.88 8.15
N VAL A 49 -16.31 7.88 9.21
CA VAL A 49 -16.86 7.98 10.58
C VAL A 49 -17.41 9.38 10.87
N PRO A 50 -18.36 9.53 11.81
CA PRO A 50 -19.01 10.79 12.09
C PRO A 50 -18.06 11.96 12.39
N ALA A 51 -17.02 11.75 13.20
CA ALA A 51 -16.04 12.79 13.52
C ALA A 51 -15.36 13.39 12.28
N ILE A 52 -15.09 12.57 11.26
CA ILE A 52 -14.50 13.00 9.98
C ILE A 52 -15.53 13.79 9.17
N ILE A 53 -16.76 13.30 9.06
CA ILE A 53 -17.85 13.96 8.34
C ILE A 53 -18.16 15.33 8.93
N ASP A 54 -18.23 15.43 10.25
CA ASP A 54 -18.50 16.69 10.95
C ASP A 54 -17.39 17.72 10.72
N ALA A 55 -16.12 17.30 10.77
CA ALA A 55 -14.98 18.16 10.49
C ALA A 55 -14.97 18.65 9.03
N MET A 56 -15.23 17.76 8.06
CA MET A 56 -15.34 18.14 6.65
C MET A 56 -16.52 19.10 6.42
N SER A 57 -17.68 18.81 7.00
CA SER A 57 -18.89 19.64 6.88
C SER A 57 -18.67 21.04 7.42
N LYS A 58 -18.00 21.14 8.56
CA LYS A 58 -17.61 22.43 9.15
C LYS A 58 -16.65 23.20 8.21
N ALA A 59 -15.64 22.51 7.68
CA ALA A 59 -14.69 23.12 6.76
C ALA A 59 -15.37 23.60 5.47
N VAL A 60 -16.38 22.88 4.94
CA VAL A 60 -17.21 23.35 3.81
C VAL A 60 -17.92 24.65 4.15
N GLN A 61 -18.52 24.75 5.35
CA GLN A 61 -19.20 25.96 5.79
C GLN A 61 -18.25 27.15 5.96
N GLU A 62 -17.01 26.88 6.41
CA GLU A 62 -15.95 27.91 6.50
C GLU A 62 -15.58 28.45 5.13
N MET A 63 -15.55 27.61 4.09
CA MET A 63 -15.26 28.04 2.71
C MET A 63 -16.35 28.96 2.12
N GLY A 64 -17.54 28.95 2.67
CA GLY A 64 -18.66 29.81 2.26
C GLY A 64 -18.66 31.21 2.86
N LYS A 65 -17.69 31.55 3.70
CA LYS A 65 -17.63 32.87 4.41
C LYS A 65 -16.35 33.59 4.06
N ALA A 66 -16.45 34.89 3.77
CA ALA A 66 -15.29 35.71 3.37
C ALA A 66 -14.15 35.68 4.42
N GLU A 67 -14.51 35.65 5.71
CA GLU A 67 -13.56 35.71 6.83
C GLU A 67 -12.78 34.40 7.02
N THR A 68 -13.33 33.28 6.56
CA THR A 68 -12.75 31.95 6.77
C THR A 68 -12.42 31.22 5.47
N PHE A 69 -12.71 31.82 4.32
CA PHE A 69 -12.36 31.28 3.01
C PHE A 69 -10.84 30.99 2.92
N ARG A 70 -10.51 29.88 2.28
CA ARG A 70 -9.13 29.46 2.03
C ARG A 70 -8.88 29.37 0.53
N GLY A 71 -7.89 30.10 0.03
CA GLY A 71 -7.34 29.93 -1.30
C GLY A 71 -6.37 28.75 -1.38
N TYR A 72 -5.35 28.84 -2.22
CA TYR A 72 -4.27 27.85 -2.24
C TYR A 72 -3.61 27.74 -0.87
N GLY A 73 -3.54 26.51 -0.36
CA GLY A 73 -2.83 26.19 0.87
C GLY A 73 -1.33 25.94 0.62
N PRO A 74 -0.57 25.65 1.70
CA PRO A 74 0.79 25.15 1.56
C PRO A 74 0.82 23.83 0.77
N GLU A 75 1.72 23.72 -0.18
CA GLU A 75 1.88 22.51 -1.03
C GLU A 75 2.26 21.27 -0.21
N GLN A 76 2.93 21.47 0.92
CA GLN A 76 3.31 20.40 1.85
C GLN A 76 2.16 19.93 2.75
N GLY A 77 1.04 20.64 2.75
CA GLY A 77 -0.08 20.46 3.67
C GLY A 77 -0.09 21.51 4.78
N TYR A 78 -1.27 21.73 5.35
CA TYR A 78 -1.44 22.67 6.46
C TYR A 78 -0.77 22.19 7.73
N ASP A 79 -0.20 23.11 8.48
CA ASP A 79 0.51 22.83 9.74
C ASP A 79 -0.35 22.10 10.77
N PHE A 80 -1.67 22.40 10.82
CA PHE A 80 -2.56 21.71 11.73
C PHE A 80 -2.60 20.20 11.51
N LEU A 81 -2.60 19.74 10.25
CA LEU A 81 -2.59 18.31 9.93
C LEU A 81 -1.19 17.70 10.12
N ARG A 82 -0.16 18.39 9.62
CA ARG A 82 1.24 17.91 9.75
C ARG A 82 1.63 17.77 11.23
N GLN A 83 1.21 18.73 12.08
CA GLN A 83 1.44 18.64 13.52
C GLN A 83 0.63 17.51 14.16
N ALA A 84 -0.63 17.32 13.76
CA ALA A 84 -1.47 16.22 14.25
C ALA A 84 -0.87 14.85 13.88
N ILE A 85 -0.29 14.71 12.69
CA ILE A 85 0.45 13.52 12.25
C ILE A 85 1.64 13.27 13.17
N VAL A 86 2.50 14.26 13.37
CA VAL A 86 3.68 14.13 14.25
C VAL A 86 3.28 13.74 15.67
N ASP A 87 2.31 14.43 16.25
CA ASP A 87 1.85 14.20 17.62
C ASP A 87 1.10 12.86 17.76
N GLY A 88 0.46 12.40 16.69
CA GLY A 88 -0.42 11.24 16.71
C GLY A 88 0.21 9.92 16.31
N ASP A 89 1.11 9.95 15.34
CA ASP A 89 1.68 8.75 14.73
C ASP A 89 3.14 8.51 15.14
N TYR A 90 3.91 9.53 15.49
CA TYR A 90 5.34 9.40 15.77
C TYR A 90 5.70 9.61 17.24
N LYS A 91 5.25 10.68 17.89
CA LYS A 91 5.55 10.95 19.30
C LYS A 91 5.18 9.79 20.24
N PRO A 92 4.02 9.12 20.09
CA PRO A 92 3.67 7.99 20.95
C PRO A 92 4.59 6.78 20.80
N LEU A 93 5.32 6.69 19.68
CA LEU A 93 6.32 5.66 19.40
C LEU A 93 7.73 6.05 19.91
N GLY A 94 7.89 7.26 20.46
CA GLY A 94 9.19 7.79 20.84
C GLY A 94 10.06 8.24 19.65
N VAL A 95 9.42 8.44 18.48
CA VAL A 95 10.07 8.82 17.23
C VAL A 95 10.02 10.34 17.06
N ASP A 96 11.18 10.96 16.81
CA ASP A 96 11.31 12.40 16.57
C ASP A 96 11.25 12.70 15.07
N ILE A 97 10.11 13.18 14.60
CA ILE A 97 9.88 13.67 13.23
C ILE A 97 9.52 15.15 13.32
N ALA A 98 10.22 15.98 12.55
CA ALA A 98 9.91 17.39 12.45
C ALA A 98 8.73 17.62 11.48
N ILE A 99 7.95 18.67 11.72
CA ILE A 99 6.79 19.00 10.89
C ILE A 99 7.17 19.21 9.41
N ASP A 100 8.37 19.73 9.13
CA ASP A 100 8.87 19.98 7.78
C ASP A 100 9.48 18.73 7.09
N GLU A 101 9.41 17.58 7.75
CA GLU A 101 9.69 16.27 7.17
C GLU A 101 8.43 15.54 6.71
N VAL A 102 7.23 16.06 7.06
CA VAL A 102 5.93 15.50 6.70
C VAL A 102 5.35 16.25 5.51
N PHE A 103 5.00 15.50 4.45
CA PHE A 103 4.43 16.03 3.21
C PHE A 103 3.08 15.36 2.95
N VAL A 104 2.00 16.12 3.09
CA VAL A 104 0.63 15.65 2.86
C VAL A 104 0.36 15.54 1.36
N SER A 105 -0.26 14.46 0.93
CA SER A 105 -0.53 14.14 -0.47
C SER A 105 -1.95 13.60 -0.70
N ASP A 106 -2.30 13.39 -1.96
CA ASP A 106 -3.58 12.83 -2.38
C ASP A 106 -3.61 11.29 -2.42
N GLY A 107 -2.58 10.63 -1.90
CA GLY A 107 -2.51 9.18 -1.80
C GLY A 107 -1.10 8.63 -1.83
N ALA A 108 -0.82 7.58 -1.04
CA ALA A 108 0.49 6.92 -1.03
C ALA A 108 0.92 6.42 -2.43
N LYS A 109 -0.04 6.02 -3.29
CA LYS A 109 0.25 5.67 -4.69
C LYS A 109 0.87 6.85 -5.44
N SER A 110 0.34 8.05 -5.28
CA SER A 110 0.88 9.26 -5.90
C SER A 110 2.27 9.58 -5.36
N ASP A 111 2.48 9.43 -4.04
CA ASP A 111 3.79 9.67 -3.43
C ASP A 111 4.84 8.71 -3.98
N VAL A 112 4.55 7.41 -3.98
CA VAL A 112 5.45 6.37 -4.50
C VAL A 112 5.77 6.58 -5.98
N GLY A 113 4.77 6.94 -6.79
CA GLY A 113 4.96 7.22 -8.21
C GLY A 113 5.76 8.49 -8.47
N ASN A 114 5.50 9.54 -7.69
CA ASN A 114 6.08 10.87 -7.90
C ASN A 114 7.50 11.01 -7.34
N ILE A 115 7.83 10.36 -6.22
CA ILE A 115 9.13 10.50 -5.58
C ILE A 115 10.27 9.98 -6.47
N GLN A 116 9.94 9.14 -7.41
CA GLN A 116 10.88 8.60 -8.38
C GLN A 116 11.52 9.66 -9.28
N GLU A 117 10.90 10.82 -9.42
CA GLU A 117 11.47 11.95 -10.16
C GLU A 117 12.74 12.52 -9.52
N LEU A 118 13.00 12.20 -8.24
CA LEU A 118 14.24 12.59 -7.55
C LEU A 118 15.44 11.74 -7.95
N PHE A 119 15.22 10.59 -8.59
CA PHE A 119 16.25 9.59 -8.83
C PHE A 119 16.55 9.42 -10.30
N SER A 120 17.84 9.22 -10.62
CA SER A 120 18.31 8.92 -11.97
C SER A 120 17.72 7.59 -12.48
N GLU A 121 17.54 7.49 -13.80
CA GLU A 121 17.16 6.26 -14.49
C GLU A 121 18.24 5.16 -14.43
N ASP A 122 19.47 5.52 -14.07
CA ASP A 122 20.60 4.59 -13.91
C ASP A 122 20.53 3.78 -12.59
N ASN A 123 19.62 4.13 -11.66
CA ASN A 123 19.47 3.41 -10.40
C ASN A 123 18.87 2.01 -10.61
N ILE A 124 19.41 1.05 -9.90
CA ILE A 124 18.92 -0.32 -9.85
C ILE A 124 17.93 -0.44 -8.69
N ILE A 125 16.74 -0.92 -8.99
CA ILE A 125 15.69 -1.12 -7.99
C ILE A 125 15.58 -2.58 -7.58
N ALA A 126 15.25 -2.81 -6.30
CA ALA A 126 14.81 -4.12 -5.81
C ALA A 126 13.36 -4.04 -5.31
N ILE A 127 12.56 -5.02 -5.69
CA ILE A 127 11.17 -5.19 -5.28
C ILE A 127 10.94 -6.62 -4.80
N THR A 128 10.02 -6.82 -3.86
CA THR A 128 9.59 -8.17 -3.50
C THR A 128 8.81 -8.81 -4.66
N ASP A 129 8.77 -10.14 -4.69
CA ASP A 129 7.92 -10.90 -5.60
C ASP A 129 7.24 -12.02 -4.79
N PRO A 130 5.90 -11.99 -4.63
CA PRO A 130 4.94 -11.05 -5.23
C PRO A 130 5.03 -9.62 -4.68
N VAL A 131 4.52 -8.65 -5.46
CA VAL A 131 4.62 -7.21 -5.17
C VAL A 131 3.34 -6.45 -5.53
N TYR A 132 3.10 -5.32 -4.88
CA TYR A 132 2.12 -4.35 -5.35
C TYR A 132 2.59 -3.73 -6.69
N PRO A 133 1.84 -3.89 -7.79
CA PRO A 133 2.34 -3.59 -9.14
C PRO A 133 2.84 -2.16 -9.35
N VAL A 134 2.35 -1.21 -8.55
CA VAL A 134 2.71 0.21 -8.70
C VAL A 134 4.20 0.47 -8.52
N TYR A 135 4.90 -0.29 -7.68
CA TYR A 135 6.34 -0.09 -7.51
C TYR A 135 7.10 -0.45 -8.79
N LEU A 136 6.70 -1.52 -9.46
CA LEU A 136 7.28 -1.92 -10.74
C LEU A 136 6.88 -0.94 -11.87
N ASP A 137 5.57 -0.74 -12.07
CA ASP A 137 5.03 0.05 -13.19
C ASP A 137 5.55 1.49 -13.19
N SER A 138 5.65 2.12 -12.02
CA SER A 138 6.18 3.48 -11.91
C SER A 138 7.67 3.55 -12.25
N ASN A 139 8.45 2.50 -11.96
CA ASN A 139 9.85 2.41 -12.38
C ASN A 139 10.00 2.08 -13.88
N VAL A 140 9.06 1.32 -14.47
CA VAL A 140 8.99 1.15 -15.94
C VAL A 140 8.79 2.52 -16.60
N MET A 141 7.80 3.31 -16.16
CA MET A 141 7.55 4.66 -16.67
C MET A 141 8.78 5.57 -16.51
N GLY A 142 9.55 5.38 -15.45
CA GLY A 142 10.79 6.11 -15.14
C GLY A 142 12.04 5.60 -15.86
N GLY A 143 11.94 4.55 -16.70
CA GLY A 143 13.05 4.02 -17.52
C GLY A 143 14.10 3.21 -16.77
N ARG A 144 13.82 2.78 -15.49
CA ARG A 144 14.80 2.06 -14.65
C ARG A 144 14.84 0.55 -14.85
N THR A 145 13.86 -0.01 -15.56
CA THR A 145 13.65 -1.47 -15.57
C THR A 145 14.33 -2.21 -16.73
N GLY A 146 14.73 -1.48 -17.75
CA GLY A 146 15.21 -2.10 -19.00
C GLY A 146 14.06 -2.78 -19.76
N GLU A 147 14.44 -3.64 -20.70
CA GLU A 147 13.50 -4.44 -21.48
C GLU A 147 12.93 -5.59 -20.66
N ALA A 148 11.70 -6.01 -20.98
CA ALA A 148 11.10 -7.21 -20.43
C ALA A 148 11.35 -8.41 -21.34
N VAL A 149 11.81 -9.52 -20.76
CA VAL A 149 11.94 -10.83 -21.44
C VAL A 149 11.02 -11.80 -20.68
N ASP A 150 10.07 -12.40 -21.37
CA ASP A 150 9.06 -13.28 -20.79
C ASP A 150 8.31 -12.65 -19.57
N GLY A 151 8.07 -11.34 -19.64
CA GLY A 151 7.39 -10.59 -18.57
C GLY A 151 8.28 -10.16 -17.41
N ILE A 152 9.58 -10.48 -17.42
CA ILE A 152 10.56 -10.15 -16.39
C ILE A 152 11.47 -9.03 -16.88
N PHE A 153 11.50 -7.91 -16.18
CA PHE A 153 12.35 -6.77 -16.50
C PHE A 153 13.80 -7.03 -16.08
N GLN A 154 14.73 -6.84 -17.02
CA GLN A 154 16.11 -7.31 -16.89
C GLN A 154 17.00 -6.46 -15.97
N LYS A 155 16.59 -5.21 -15.64
CA LYS A 155 17.33 -4.34 -14.72
C LYS A 155 16.66 -4.22 -13.35
N VAL A 156 15.67 -5.08 -13.05
CA VAL A 156 15.00 -5.13 -11.76
C VAL A 156 15.52 -6.32 -10.96
N VAL A 157 15.88 -6.08 -9.71
CA VAL A 157 16.24 -7.14 -8.77
C VAL A 157 14.95 -7.60 -8.08
N TYR A 158 14.52 -8.81 -8.38
CA TYR A 158 13.37 -9.40 -7.73
C TYR A 158 13.81 -10.14 -6.47
N LEU A 159 13.12 -9.89 -5.37
CA LEU A 159 13.35 -10.50 -4.07
C LEU A 159 12.22 -11.49 -3.78
N PRO A 160 12.39 -12.79 -4.09
CA PRO A 160 11.33 -13.79 -3.93
C PRO A 160 10.87 -13.91 -2.47
N THR A 161 9.55 -13.90 -2.28
CA THR A 161 8.91 -14.14 -0.99
C THR A 161 7.88 -15.27 -1.12
N TYR A 162 8.03 -16.28 -0.29
CA TYR A 162 7.22 -17.50 -0.30
C TYR A 162 7.09 -18.08 1.10
N ALA A 163 6.29 -19.11 1.26
CA ALA A 163 5.97 -19.67 2.58
C ALA A 163 7.22 -20.14 3.35
N GLU A 164 8.17 -20.76 2.64
CA GLU A 164 9.38 -21.35 3.22
C GLU A 164 10.35 -20.30 3.80
N ASN A 165 10.32 -19.06 3.28
CA ASN A 165 11.07 -17.95 3.87
C ASN A 165 10.18 -17.02 4.73
N ASN A 166 8.98 -17.47 5.12
CA ASN A 166 7.99 -16.71 5.88
C ASN A 166 7.63 -15.38 5.21
N PHE A 167 7.64 -15.31 3.88
CA PHE A 167 7.43 -14.09 3.09
C PHE A 167 8.39 -12.95 3.45
N SER A 168 9.57 -13.28 3.96
CA SER A 168 10.64 -12.34 4.28
C SER A 168 11.71 -12.40 3.20
N PRO A 169 11.92 -11.33 2.43
CA PRO A 169 12.88 -11.36 1.32
C PRO A 169 14.31 -11.46 1.82
N GLU A 170 15.16 -12.20 1.09
CA GLU A 170 16.60 -12.23 1.31
C GLU A 170 17.25 -10.94 0.77
N PHE A 171 18.45 -10.63 1.28
CA PHE A 171 19.22 -9.50 0.78
C PHE A 171 19.72 -9.77 -0.63
N PRO A 172 19.69 -8.76 -1.53
CA PRO A 172 20.27 -8.92 -2.86
C PRO A 172 21.76 -9.13 -2.79
N SER A 173 22.30 -9.98 -3.67
CA SER A 173 23.72 -10.22 -3.83
C SER A 173 24.41 -9.22 -4.79
N GLU A 174 23.60 -8.59 -5.63
CA GLU A 174 24.02 -7.58 -6.58
C GLU A 174 23.80 -6.15 -6.03
N ARG A 175 24.39 -5.17 -6.71
CA ARG A 175 24.15 -3.76 -6.42
C ARG A 175 22.66 -3.42 -6.56
N VAL A 176 22.11 -2.76 -5.54
CA VAL A 176 20.78 -2.16 -5.55
C VAL A 176 20.89 -0.76 -4.95
N ASP A 177 20.27 0.21 -5.59
CA ASP A 177 20.26 1.61 -5.15
C ASP A 177 18.97 2.00 -4.41
N ILE A 178 17.84 1.36 -4.77
CA ILE A 178 16.52 1.62 -4.18
C ILE A 178 15.81 0.30 -3.89
N VAL A 179 15.40 0.09 -2.64
CA VAL A 179 14.63 -1.09 -2.21
C VAL A 179 13.21 -0.67 -1.88
N TYR A 180 12.21 -1.41 -2.34
CA TYR A 180 10.82 -1.23 -1.95
C TYR A 180 10.39 -2.35 -1.01
N LEU A 181 9.97 -1.98 0.19
CA LEU A 181 9.35 -2.90 1.16
C LEU A 181 7.99 -2.36 1.58
N CYS A 182 7.01 -3.26 1.65
CA CYS A 182 5.69 -2.97 2.18
C CYS A 182 5.44 -3.84 3.42
N SER A 183 5.20 -3.21 4.57
CA SER A 183 4.88 -3.94 5.80
C SER A 183 3.90 -3.13 6.67
N PRO A 184 2.70 -3.67 6.92
CA PRO A 184 2.12 -4.93 6.43
C PRO A 184 2.02 -5.01 4.92
N ASN A 185 2.24 -6.21 4.35
CA ASN A 185 2.42 -6.37 2.91
C ASN A 185 1.09 -6.51 2.15
N ASN A 186 1.04 -5.91 0.99
CA ASN A 186 0.12 -6.20 -0.09
C ASN A 186 0.92 -6.85 -1.24
N PRO A 187 0.67 -8.15 -1.61
CA PRO A 187 -0.60 -8.87 -1.43
C PRO A 187 -0.65 -9.87 -0.26
N THR A 188 0.46 -10.25 0.35
CA THR A 188 0.56 -11.43 1.22
C THR A 188 -0.11 -11.28 2.59
N GLY A 189 -0.35 -10.04 3.03
CA GLY A 189 -0.92 -9.76 4.36
C GLY A 189 0.03 -10.07 5.52
N THR A 190 1.31 -10.33 5.25
CA THR A 190 2.34 -10.62 6.25
C THR A 190 3.05 -9.35 6.71
N VAL A 191 3.78 -9.43 7.82
CA VAL A 191 4.61 -8.35 8.35
C VAL A 191 6.06 -8.80 8.49
N LEU A 192 6.98 -7.85 8.34
CA LEU A 192 8.39 -8.08 8.68
C LEU A 192 8.60 -7.82 10.17
N SER A 193 9.39 -8.68 10.82
CA SER A 193 9.74 -8.49 12.22
C SER A 193 10.62 -7.25 12.43
N ARG A 194 10.61 -6.70 13.64
CA ARG A 194 11.49 -5.59 14.03
C ARG A 194 12.96 -5.93 13.76
N ALA A 195 13.38 -7.15 14.09
CA ALA A 195 14.75 -7.61 13.84
C ALA A 195 15.09 -7.60 12.35
N ARG A 196 14.18 -8.13 11.49
CA ARG A 196 14.42 -8.16 10.03
C ARG A 196 14.45 -6.76 9.43
N LEU A 197 13.60 -5.85 9.90
CA LEU A 197 13.63 -4.45 9.46
C LEU A 197 14.93 -3.75 9.90
N ALA A 198 15.44 -4.04 11.10
CA ALA A 198 16.73 -3.52 11.54
C ALA A 198 17.90 -4.02 10.67
N GLU A 199 17.86 -5.29 10.25
CA GLU A 199 18.82 -5.84 9.30
C GLU A 199 18.74 -5.14 7.93
N TRP A 200 17.53 -4.84 7.44
CA TRP A 200 17.32 -4.10 6.19
C TRP A 200 17.86 -2.66 6.29
N ILE A 201 17.63 -1.96 7.40
CA ILE A 201 18.21 -0.62 7.62
C ILE A 201 19.72 -0.67 7.61
N LYS A 202 20.29 -1.65 8.32
CA LYS A 202 21.76 -1.85 8.31
C LYS A 202 22.27 -2.15 6.89
N TRP A 203 21.58 -3.05 6.15
CA TRP A 203 21.96 -3.39 4.78
C TRP A 203 21.94 -2.15 3.87
N CYS A 204 20.88 -1.33 3.96
CA CYS A 204 20.78 -0.09 3.18
C CYS A 204 21.91 0.89 3.50
N LYS A 205 22.29 1.03 4.77
CA LYS A 205 23.43 1.87 5.18
C LYS A 205 24.75 1.34 4.62
N ASP A 206 24.98 0.04 4.72
CA ASP A 206 26.24 -0.60 4.29
C ASP A 206 26.40 -0.57 2.75
N ASN A 207 25.29 -0.49 2.01
CA ASN A 207 25.28 -0.51 0.53
C ASN A 207 24.92 0.84 -0.12
N ASP A 208 24.81 1.92 0.67
CA ASP A 208 24.38 3.25 0.19
C ASP A 208 23.04 3.23 -0.56
N ALA A 209 22.13 2.32 -0.19
CA ALA A 209 20.81 2.16 -0.78
C ALA A 209 19.74 2.96 0.00
N ILE A 210 18.66 3.31 -0.69
CA ILE A 210 17.50 3.98 -0.09
C ILE A 210 16.36 2.98 0.03
N LEU A 211 15.74 2.95 1.21
CA LEU A 211 14.54 2.17 1.49
C LEU A 211 13.28 3.01 1.24
N MET A 212 12.44 2.59 0.30
CA MET A 212 11.07 3.06 0.12
C MET A 212 10.16 2.15 0.95
N PHE A 213 9.72 2.63 2.11
CA PHE A 213 8.96 1.85 3.06
C PHE A 213 7.47 2.22 3.00
N ASP A 214 6.64 1.33 2.44
CA ASP A 214 5.19 1.51 2.38
C ASP A 214 4.53 0.91 3.62
N SER A 215 3.95 1.76 4.45
CA SER A 215 3.28 1.44 5.70
C SER A 215 1.77 1.79 5.66
N ALA A 216 1.14 1.65 4.49
CA ALA A 216 -0.27 2.03 4.30
C ALA A 216 -1.27 1.21 5.13
N TYR A 217 -0.84 0.08 5.71
CA TYR A 217 -1.68 -0.83 6.50
C TYR A 217 -1.29 -0.88 7.99
N GLU A 218 -0.47 0.03 8.48
CA GLU A 218 0.05 0.04 9.85
C GLU A 218 -1.04 0.01 10.93
N ALA A 219 -2.21 0.61 10.65
CA ALA A 219 -3.34 0.62 11.58
C ALA A 219 -3.88 -0.77 11.93
N PHE A 220 -3.58 -1.78 11.11
CA PHE A 220 -3.98 -3.18 11.33
C PHE A 220 -3.02 -3.94 12.23
N ILE A 221 -1.81 -3.41 12.48
CA ILE A 221 -0.79 -4.08 13.29
C ILE A 221 -1.26 -4.27 14.73
N SER A 222 -1.20 -5.51 15.19
CA SER A 222 -1.53 -5.93 16.57
C SER A 222 -0.45 -6.77 17.22
N THR A 223 0.46 -7.35 16.45
CA THR A 223 1.59 -8.11 16.98
C THR A 223 2.67 -7.17 17.50
N GLU A 224 3.39 -7.60 18.55
CA GLU A 224 4.42 -6.80 19.20
C GLU A 224 5.79 -6.90 18.51
N ASP A 225 6.00 -7.93 17.69
CA ASP A 225 7.30 -8.20 17.03
C ASP A 225 7.47 -7.45 15.71
N THR A 226 6.74 -6.37 15.48
CA THR A 226 6.92 -5.51 14.31
C THR A 226 6.85 -4.04 14.70
N VAL A 227 7.09 -3.13 13.74
CA VAL A 227 7.05 -1.69 13.96
C VAL A 227 5.83 -1.06 13.30
N LYS A 228 5.31 0.00 13.87
CA LYS A 228 4.29 0.85 13.25
C LYS A 228 4.89 1.91 12.34
N SER A 229 6.12 2.29 12.59
CA SER A 229 6.92 3.17 11.73
C SER A 229 8.32 2.61 11.58
N ILE A 230 8.89 2.72 10.39
CA ILE A 230 10.29 2.31 10.15
C ILE A 230 11.26 3.12 11.02
N TYR A 231 10.89 4.32 11.41
CA TYR A 231 11.73 5.20 12.24
C TYR A 231 11.82 4.79 13.71
N GLU A 232 11.11 3.74 14.13
CA GLU A 232 11.40 3.05 15.39
C GLU A 232 12.71 2.24 15.35
N ILE A 233 13.27 2.05 14.15
CA ILE A 233 14.55 1.37 13.95
C ILE A 233 15.66 2.41 13.90
N GLU A 234 16.69 2.20 14.71
CA GLU A 234 17.86 3.08 14.73
C GLU A 234 18.54 3.15 13.36
N GLY A 235 18.87 4.37 12.93
CA GLY A 235 19.50 4.65 11.64
C GLY A 235 18.53 4.73 10.45
N ALA A 236 17.25 4.43 10.64
CA ALA A 236 16.27 4.48 9.55
C ALA A 236 16.11 5.88 8.93
N ARG A 237 16.24 6.95 9.74
CA ARG A 237 16.15 8.33 9.25
C ARG A 237 17.22 8.69 8.21
N GLU A 238 18.35 7.97 8.19
CA GLU A 238 19.45 8.22 7.26
C GLU A 238 19.21 7.60 5.87
N VAL A 239 18.36 6.56 5.77
CA VAL A 239 18.23 5.73 4.56
C VAL A 239 16.79 5.45 4.14
N ALA A 240 15.77 5.74 4.94
CA ALA A 240 14.38 5.38 4.64
C ALA A 240 13.48 6.58 4.38
N ILE A 241 12.60 6.44 3.40
CA ILE A 241 11.43 7.29 3.15
C ILE A 241 10.19 6.46 3.44
N GLU A 242 9.30 6.96 4.30
CA GLU A 242 8.09 6.26 4.70
C GLU A 242 6.85 6.84 4.01
N PHE A 243 5.99 5.95 3.51
CA PHE A 243 4.70 6.30 2.91
C PHE A 243 3.56 5.80 3.80
N ARG A 244 2.64 6.70 4.15
CA ARG A 244 1.48 6.45 5.00
C ARG A 244 0.20 6.87 4.30
N SER A 245 -0.92 6.26 4.66
CA SER A 245 -2.20 6.55 3.99
C SER A 245 -3.38 6.55 4.94
N PHE A 246 -4.23 7.58 4.84
CA PHE A 246 -5.55 7.57 5.49
C PHE A 246 -6.56 6.66 4.77
N SER A 247 -6.24 6.17 3.57
CA SER A 247 -7.15 5.34 2.77
C SER A 247 -7.65 4.12 3.53
N LYS A 248 -6.74 3.39 4.20
CA LYS A 248 -7.07 2.14 4.90
C LYS A 248 -7.29 2.36 6.39
N THR A 249 -6.62 3.34 6.97
CA THR A 249 -6.73 3.71 8.39
C THR A 249 -8.07 4.35 8.71
N ALA A 250 -8.60 5.20 7.82
CA ALA A 250 -9.75 6.05 8.11
C ALA A 250 -10.78 6.18 6.97
N GLY A 251 -10.66 5.36 5.90
CA GLY A 251 -11.65 5.32 4.84
C GLY A 251 -11.47 6.36 3.71
N PHE A 252 -10.31 6.99 3.59
CA PHE A 252 -10.06 8.07 2.61
C PHE A 252 -9.78 7.58 1.19
N THR A 253 -10.30 6.43 0.79
CA THR A 253 -10.10 5.90 -0.57
C THR A 253 -10.73 6.77 -1.64
N GLY A 254 -11.89 7.37 -1.37
CA GLY A 254 -12.60 8.28 -2.28
C GLY A 254 -12.27 9.76 -2.09
N THR A 255 -11.90 10.18 -0.88
CA THR A 255 -11.61 11.58 -0.53
C THR A 255 -10.15 11.96 -0.72
N ARG A 256 -9.25 11.00 -0.80
CA ARG A 256 -7.83 11.12 -1.13
C ARG A 256 -7.02 11.93 -0.11
N CYS A 257 -6.38 11.24 0.85
CA CYS A 257 -5.38 11.83 1.73
C CYS A 257 -4.34 10.78 2.14
N ALA A 258 -3.09 11.17 2.13
CA ALA A 258 -1.95 10.39 2.55
C ALA A 258 -0.81 11.33 2.97
N TYR A 259 0.32 10.78 3.35
CA TYR A 259 1.53 11.56 3.55
C TYR A 259 2.79 10.72 3.37
N ALA A 260 3.87 11.39 2.96
CA ALA A 260 5.21 10.86 2.97
C ALA A 260 6.03 11.55 4.06
N VAL A 261 6.90 10.80 4.71
CA VAL A 261 7.93 11.35 5.59
C VAL A 261 9.28 11.20 4.91
N VAL A 262 9.92 12.34 4.68
CA VAL A 262 11.24 12.43 4.07
C VAL A 262 12.18 13.12 5.08
N PRO A 263 12.93 12.35 5.88
CA PRO A 263 13.84 12.92 6.88
C PRO A 263 14.92 13.81 6.26
N LYS A 264 15.40 14.77 7.03
CA LYS A 264 16.45 15.69 6.58
C LYS A 264 17.80 14.98 6.42
N GLU A 265 17.97 13.87 7.10
CA GLU A 265 19.19 13.04 7.09
C GLU A 265 19.28 12.15 5.85
N VAL A 266 18.15 11.79 5.21
CA VAL A 266 18.20 10.93 4.02
C VAL A 266 18.83 11.68 2.85
N THR A 267 19.84 11.04 2.24
CA THR A 267 20.62 11.65 1.15
C THR A 267 20.72 10.74 -0.05
N GLY A 268 20.74 11.33 -1.24
CA GLY A 268 21.16 10.66 -2.48
C GLY A 268 22.57 11.10 -2.90
N LYS A 269 23.14 10.45 -3.92
CA LYS A 269 24.45 10.80 -4.48
C LYS A 269 24.30 11.44 -5.87
N THR A 270 25.09 12.45 -6.13
CA THR A 270 25.30 12.95 -7.51
C THR A 270 26.19 11.97 -8.29
N LYS A 271 26.26 12.12 -9.62
CA LYS A 271 27.21 11.35 -10.45
C LYS A 271 28.68 11.56 -10.06
N ALA A 272 29.01 12.70 -9.42
CA ALA A 272 30.34 12.97 -8.87
C ALA A 272 30.57 12.35 -7.47
N GLY A 273 29.56 11.69 -6.89
CA GLY A 273 29.65 11.05 -5.57
C GLY A 273 29.32 11.96 -4.39
N GLU A 274 28.94 13.22 -4.65
CA GLU A 274 28.55 14.16 -3.58
C GLU A 274 27.19 13.80 -3.00
N ARG A 275 27.05 13.80 -1.67
CA ARG A 275 25.76 13.57 -1.01
C ARG A 275 24.90 14.84 -1.04
N GLN A 276 23.64 14.67 -1.39
CA GLN A 276 22.64 15.72 -1.41
C GLN A 276 21.40 15.30 -0.62
N PRO A 277 20.85 16.15 0.26
CA PRO A 277 19.66 15.82 1.03
C PRO A 277 18.42 15.72 0.13
N LEU A 278 17.61 14.69 0.32
CA LEU A 278 16.43 14.45 -0.50
C LEU A 278 15.22 15.31 -0.06
N ASN A 279 15.14 15.68 1.23
CA ASN A 279 14.03 16.47 1.75
C ASN A 279 13.84 17.80 0.98
N PRO A 280 14.84 18.67 0.78
CA PRO A 280 14.65 19.91 0.02
C PRO A 280 14.35 19.67 -1.46
N MET A 281 14.83 18.55 -2.03
CA MET A 281 14.49 18.16 -3.41
C MET A 281 13.01 17.76 -3.52
N TRP A 282 12.51 16.95 -2.60
CA TRP A 282 11.11 16.57 -2.54
C TRP A 282 10.21 17.79 -2.30
N ASN A 283 10.60 18.65 -1.34
CA ASN A 283 9.89 19.92 -1.11
C ASN A 283 9.80 20.76 -2.38
N ARG A 284 10.92 20.91 -3.12
CA ARG A 284 10.92 21.66 -4.38
C ARG A 284 10.02 21.04 -5.44
N ARG A 285 10.01 19.70 -5.53
CA ARG A 285 9.12 18.97 -6.44
C ARG A 285 7.65 19.26 -6.10
N GLN A 286 7.28 19.16 -4.82
CA GLN A 286 5.90 19.42 -4.35
C GLN A 286 5.47 20.85 -4.68
N CYS A 287 6.29 21.84 -4.38
CA CYS A 287 6.02 23.24 -4.70
C CYS A 287 5.93 23.54 -6.22
N THR A 288 6.45 22.66 -7.07
CA THR A 288 6.46 22.87 -8.52
C THR A 288 5.31 22.14 -9.23
N LYS A 289 4.91 20.98 -8.74
CA LYS A 289 4.01 20.07 -9.47
C LYS A 289 2.74 19.71 -8.68
N PHE A 290 2.55 20.25 -7.48
CA PHE A 290 1.43 19.93 -6.62
C PHE A 290 0.97 21.17 -5.84
N ASN A 291 -0.34 21.40 -5.76
CA ASN A 291 -0.92 22.53 -5.02
C ASN A 291 -1.53 22.14 -3.66
N GLY A 292 -1.15 20.97 -3.15
CA GLY A 292 -1.65 20.47 -1.87
C GLY A 292 -3.02 19.79 -1.95
N VAL A 293 -3.33 19.04 -0.92
CA VAL A 293 -4.64 18.40 -0.71
C VAL A 293 -5.67 19.49 -0.33
N PRO A 294 -6.93 19.39 -0.77
CA PRO A 294 -7.95 20.36 -0.42
C PRO A 294 -8.08 20.57 1.10
N TYR A 295 -8.29 21.82 1.52
CA TYR A 295 -8.47 22.20 2.93
C TYR A 295 -9.50 21.34 3.66
N ILE A 296 -10.65 21.09 3.02
CA ILE A 296 -11.76 20.31 3.56
C ILE A 296 -11.31 18.90 3.91
N ILE A 297 -10.53 18.29 3.02
CA ILE A 297 -10.02 16.92 3.20
C ILE A 297 -8.99 16.87 4.33
N GLN A 298 -8.10 17.86 4.41
CA GLN A 298 -7.11 17.93 5.49
C GLN A 298 -7.76 18.14 6.87
N ARG A 299 -8.87 18.90 6.96
CA ARG A 299 -9.67 19.00 8.21
C ARG A 299 -10.31 17.68 8.61
N GLY A 300 -10.81 16.92 7.63
CA GLY A 300 -11.28 15.56 7.87
C GLY A 300 -10.16 14.64 8.34
N ALA A 301 -8.98 14.71 7.74
CA ALA A 301 -7.81 13.92 8.14
C ALA A 301 -7.30 14.29 9.55
N GLU A 302 -7.30 15.59 9.91
CA GLU A 302 -6.97 16.04 11.27
C GLU A 302 -7.91 15.43 12.32
N ALA A 303 -9.21 15.31 12.00
CA ALA A 303 -10.20 14.74 12.91
C ALA A 303 -9.93 13.28 13.30
N VAL A 304 -9.15 12.53 12.47
CA VAL A 304 -8.71 11.16 12.80
C VAL A 304 -7.91 11.14 14.11
N TYR A 305 -7.18 12.22 14.42
CA TYR A 305 -6.32 12.33 15.60
C TYR A 305 -7.06 12.83 16.86
N THR A 306 -8.31 13.24 16.75
CA THR A 306 -9.15 13.54 17.93
C THR A 306 -9.46 12.26 18.70
N LYS A 307 -9.92 12.39 19.94
CA LYS A 307 -10.31 11.22 20.75
C LYS A 307 -11.43 10.43 20.05
N GLU A 308 -12.48 11.13 19.63
CA GLU A 308 -13.63 10.54 18.93
C GLU A 308 -13.21 9.91 17.59
N GLY A 309 -12.40 10.61 16.80
CA GLY A 309 -11.89 10.10 15.51
C GLY A 309 -11.11 8.81 15.67
N ARG A 310 -10.21 8.75 16.68
CA ARG A 310 -9.43 7.53 16.98
C ARG A 310 -10.31 6.37 17.43
N GLU A 311 -11.28 6.62 18.30
CA GLU A 311 -12.20 5.58 18.77
C GLU A 311 -13.02 5.01 17.61
N GLN A 312 -13.57 5.87 16.78
CA GLN A 312 -14.41 5.48 15.65
C GLN A 312 -13.61 4.77 14.53
N THR A 313 -12.42 5.26 14.17
CA THR A 313 -11.58 4.61 13.16
C THR A 313 -11.04 3.26 13.63
N ARG A 314 -10.66 3.13 14.91
CA ARG A 314 -10.28 1.84 15.50
C ARG A 314 -11.42 0.83 15.49
N ALA A 315 -12.67 1.27 15.66
CA ALA A 315 -13.83 0.39 15.55
C ALA A 315 -13.98 -0.16 14.12
N ASN A 316 -13.76 0.66 13.08
CA ASN A 316 -13.76 0.21 11.70
C ASN A 316 -12.60 -0.78 11.40
N ILE A 317 -11.40 -0.51 11.93
CA ILE A 317 -10.26 -1.44 11.81
C ILE A 317 -10.59 -2.78 12.51
N ALA A 318 -11.13 -2.74 13.72
CA ALA A 318 -11.54 -3.95 14.44
C ALA A 318 -12.61 -4.75 13.68
N TYR A 319 -13.54 -4.07 13.01
CA TYR A 319 -14.53 -4.70 12.16
C TYR A 319 -13.87 -5.49 11.00
N TYR A 320 -12.91 -4.89 10.31
CA TYR A 320 -12.21 -5.56 9.21
C TYR A 320 -11.27 -6.68 9.72
N LYS A 321 -10.62 -6.49 10.84
CA LYS A 321 -9.80 -7.56 11.48
C LYS A 321 -10.65 -8.77 11.82
N GLU A 322 -11.85 -8.58 12.32
CA GLU A 322 -12.78 -9.68 12.58
C GLU A 322 -13.23 -10.36 11.29
N ASN A 323 -13.45 -9.62 10.19
CA ASN A 323 -13.69 -10.24 8.88
C ASN A 323 -12.50 -11.10 8.42
N ALA A 324 -11.29 -10.59 8.61
CA ALA A 324 -10.06 -11.33 8.26
C ALA A 324 -9.96 -12.63 9.06
N ARG A 325 -10.25 -12.58 10.37
CA ARG A 325 -10.29 -13.76 11.24
C ARG A 325 -11.32 -14.79 10.76
N ILE A 326 -12.54 -14.35 10.42
CA ILE A 326 -13.60 -15.24 9.92
C ILE A 326 -13.16 -15.92 8.62
N ILE A 327 -12.57 -15.20 7.67
CA ILE A 327 -12.08 -15.79 6.43
C ILE A 327 -10.97 -16.81 6.74
N LYS A 328 -9.97 -16.39 7.50
CA LYS A 328 -8.81 -17.22 7.84
C LYS A 328 -9.23 -18.53 8.52
N GLU A 329 -9.91 -18.44 9.66
CA GLU A 329 -10.35 -19.61 10.43
C GLU A 329 -11.32 -20.51 9.62
N GLY A 330 -12.21 -19.88 8.83
CA GLY A 330 -13.15 -20.62 8.00
C GLY A 330 -12.47 -21.43 6.91
N LEU A 331 -11.45 -20.90 6.25
CA LEU A 331 -10.68 -21.64 5.24
C LEU A 331 -9.76 -22.70 5.86
N GLU A 332 -9.11 -22.40 6.97
CA GLU A 332 -8.30 -23.37 7.73
C GLU A 332 -9.14 -24.55 8.21
N SER A 333 -10.41 -24.33 8.59
CA SER A 333 -11.31 -25.38 9.08
C SER A 333 -11.63 -26.47 8.04
N ILE A 334 -11.41 -26.18 6.75
CA ILE A 334 -11.57 -27.15 5.65
C ILE A 334 -10.22 -27.60 5.07
N GLY A 335 -9.14 -27.35 5.78
CA GLY A 335 -7.80 -27.85 5.42
C GLY A 335 -7.05 -26.98 4.40
N LEU A 336 -7.54 -25.78 4.07
CA LEU A 336 -6.83 -24.85 3.19
C LEU A 336 -5.71 -24.13 3.94
N THR A 337 -4.61 -23.89 3.26
CA THR A 337 -3.47 -23.17 3.82
C THR A 337 -3.59 -21.69 3.52
N VAL A 338 -3.57 -20.86 4.56
CA VAL A 338 -3.68 -19.40 4.44
C VAL A 338 -2.61 -18.69 5.25
N TYR A 339 -2.20 -17.52 4.73
CA TYR A 339 -1.23 -16.63 5.37
C TYR A 339 -1.84 -15.22 5.49
N GLY A 340 -1.22 -14.35 6.28
CA GLY A 340 -1.76 -13.01 6.52
C GLY A 340 -3.04 -13.00 7.37
N GLY A 341 -3.85 -11.95 7.23
CA GLY A 341 -5.14 -11.81 7.92
C GLY A 341 -5.07 -11.52 9.42
N VAL A 342 -3.89 -11.22 9.97
CA VAL A 342 -3.68 -10.86 11.38
C VAL A 342 -3.38 -9.37 11.52
N ASP A 343 -2.31 -8.91 10.86
CA ASP A 343 -1.83 -7.53 10.91
C ASP A 343 -2.10 -6.77 9.60
N ALA A 344 -2.96 -7.32 8.76
CA ALA A 344 -3.35 -6.76 7.49
C ALA A 344 -4.78 -7.22 7.12
N PRO A 345 -5.48 -6.47 6.25
CA PRO A 345 -6.79 -6.87 5.75
C PRO A 345 -6.72 -7.93 4.65
N TYR A 346 -5.52 -8.38 4.26
CA TYR A 346 -5.31 -9.36 3.18
C TYR A 346 -5.06 -10.74 3.72
N ILE A 347 -5.70 -11.70 3.08
CA ILE A 347 -5.54 -13.14 3.30
C ILE A 347 -4.95 -13.72 2.01
N TRP A 348 -3.81 -14.40 2.14
CA TRP A 348 -3.08 -15.04 1.06
C TRP A 348 -3.35 -16.53 1.09
N LEU A 349 -4.27 -16.97 0.23
CA LEU A 349 -4.74 -18.35 0.17
C LEU A 349 -3.87 -19.14 -0.81
N LYS A 350 -3.22 -20.19 -0.34
CA LYS A 350 -2.52 -21.16 -1.19
C LYS A 350 -3.54 -21.98 -1.97
N THR A 351 -3.35 -22.14 -3.28
CA THR A 351 -4.24 -22.97 -4.10
C THR A 351 -4.12 -24.44 -3.72
N PRO A 352 -5.23 -25.20 -3.67
CA PRO A 352 -5.19 -26.64 -3.39
C PRO A 352 -4.49 -27.44 -4.48
N GLY A 353 -3.74 -28.45 -4.10
CA GLY A 353 -3.03 -29.31 -5.06
C GLY A 353 -2.05 -28.53 -5.92
N ASN A 354 -2.15 -28.70 -7.25
CA ASN A 354 -1.32 -28.02 -8.23
C ASN A 354 -2.13 -27.03 -9.08
N MET A 355 -3.26 -26.52 -8.56
CA MET A 355 -4.06 -25.54 -9.28
C MET A 355 -3.31 -24.25 -9.48
N THR A 356 -3.46 -23.64 -10.65
CA THR A 356 -3.00 -22.28 -10.89
C THR A 356 -3.90 -21.24 -10.19
N SER A 357 -3.37 -20.03 -10.03
CA SER A 357 -4.12 -18.90 -9.45
C SER A 357 -5.43 -18.63 -10.22
N TRP A 358 -5.38 -18.70 -11.56
CA TRP A 358 -6.55 -18.46 -12.40
C TRP A 358 -7.56 -19.61 -12.39
N GLU A 359 -7.12 -20.88 -12.32
CA GLU A 359 -8.03 -22.02 -12.19
C GLU A 359 -8.85 -21.93 -10.90
N LEU A 360 -8.21 -21.61 -9.76
CA LEU A 360 -8.95 -21.44 -8.52
C LEU A 360 -9.85 -20.20 -8.54
N PHE A 361 -9.42 -19.11 -9.19
CA PHE A 361 -10.26 -17.93 -9.39
C PHE A 361 -11.54 -18.30 -10.17
N ASP A 362 -11.40 -19.05 -11.28
CA ASP A 362 -12.54 -19.46 -12.12
C ASP A 362 -13.49 -20.39 -11.32
N ILE A 363 -12.96 -21.35 -10.57
CA ILE A 363 -13.76 -22.23 -9.67
C ILE A 363 -14.56 -21.40 -8.67
N LEU A 364 -13.93 -20.41 -8.01
CA LEU A 364 -14.62 -19.57 -7.04
C LEU A 364 -15.72 -18.71 -7.69
N LEU A 365 -15.45 -18.16 -8.86
CA LEU A 365 -16.44 -17.35 -9.59
C LEU A 365 -17.61 -18.21 -10.09
N GLU A 366 -17.33 -19.31 -10.78
CA GLU A 366 -18.32 -20.12 -11.48
C GLU A 366 -19.17 -20.97 -10.54
N GLN A 367 -18.56 -21.60 -9.53
CA GLN A 367 -19.28 -22.55 -8.67
C GLN A 367 -19.90 -21.90 -7.45
N VAL A 368 -19.28 -20.84 -6.90
CA VAL A 368 -19.73 -20.25 -5.63
C VAL A 368 -19.90 -18.73 -5.69
N GLN A 369 -19.75 -18.11 -6.87
CA GLN A 369 -19.98 -16.69 -7.12
C GLN A 369 -19.14 -15.77 -6.24
N ILE A 370 -17.85 -16.10 -6.09
CA ILE A 370 -16.90 -15.33 -5.30
C ILE A 370 -15.79 -14.83 -6.22
N VAL A 371 -15.52 -13.52 -6.12
CA VAL A 371 -14.40 -12.87 -6.83
C VAL A 371 -13.24 -12.67 -5.88
N SER A 372 -12.10 -13.26 -6.21
CA SER A 372 -10.79 -13.08 -5.55
C SER A 372 -9.83 -12.26 -6.43
N THR A 373 -8.56 -12.25 -6.09
CA THR A 373 -7.51 -11.71 -6.98
C THR A 373 -6.44 -12.78 -7.19
N PRO A 374 -6.21 -13.25 -8.44
CA PRO A 374 -5.14 -14.21 -8.73
C PRO A 374 -3.77 -13.70 -8.31
N GLY A 375 -3.02 -14.54 -7.62
CA GLY A 375 -1.72 -14.18 -7.08
C GLY A 375 -0.67 -13.95 -8.16
N SER A 376 -0.76 -14.68 -9.29
CA SER A 376 0.11 -14.50 -10.47
C SER A 376 0.12 -13.07 -11.01
N GLY A 377 -0.92 -12.28 -10.76
CA GLY A 377 -0.97 -10.88 -11.15
C GLY A 377 -0.14 -9.93 -10.27
N PHE A 378 0.48 -10.46 -9.21
CA PHE A 378 1.41 -9.72 -8.35
C PHE A 378 2.88 -10.11 -8.59
N GLY A 379 3.14 -11.00 -9.54
CA GLY A 379 4.47 -11.49 -9.88
C GLY A 379 4.53 -13.02 -9.96
N PRO A 380 5.61 -13.57 -10.54
CA PRO A 380 5.76 -15.02 -10.73
C PRO A 380 5.63 -15.85 -9.45
N HIS A 381 6.18 -15.38 -8.31
CA HIS A 381 6.07 -16.07 -7.01
C HIS A 381 4.69 -15.92 -6.35
N GLY A 382 3.78 -15.15 -6.96
CA GLY A 382 2.37 -15.12 -6.60
C GLY A 382 1.56 -16.25 -7.25
N GLU A 383 2.13 -16.99 -8.22
CA GLU A 383 1.46 -18.15 -8.79
C GLU A 383 1.25 -19.24 -7.75
N GLY A 384 0.10 -19.91 -7.80
CA GLY A 384 -0.31 -20.89 -6.78
C GLY A 384 -0.94 -20.24 -5.53
N TYR A 385 -1.32 -18.97 -5.61
CA TYR A 385 -2.01 -18.26 -4.53
C TYR A 385 -3.16 -17.39 -5.06
N LEU A 386 -4.10 -17.07 -4.15
CA LEU A 386 -5.12 -16.04 -4.33
C LEU A 386 -5.06 -15.02 -3.18
N ARG A 387 -5.24 -13.74 -3.48
CA ARG A 387 -5.50 -12.72 -2.46
C ARG A 387 -7.00 -12.59 -2.21
N LEU A 388 -7.40 -12.73 -0.95
CA LEU A 388 -8.72 -12.35 -0.44
C LEU A 388 -8.58 -11.11 0.44
N THR A 389 -9.67 -10.35 0.59
CA THR A 389 -9.68 -9.13 1.38
C THR A 389 -10.81 -9.15 2.42
N ALA A 390 -10.54 -8.53 3.56
CA ALA A 390 -11.48 -8.40 4.68
C ALA A 390 -12.40 -7.17 4.58
N PHE A 391 -12.32 -6.41 3.49
CA PHE A 391 -13.03 -5.14 3.35
C PHE A 391 -14.52 -5.27 2.99
N GLY A 392 -15.07 -6.48 2.90
CA GLY A 392 -16.49 -6.73 2.67
C GLY A 392 -17.37 -6.43 3.89
N SER A 393 -18.70 -6.51 3.70
CA SER A 393 -19.62 -6.55 4.83
C SER A 393 -19.44 -7.86 5.62
N ARG A 394 -19.77 -7.84 6.92
CA ARG A 394 -19.75 -9.03 7.78
C ARG A 394 -20.60 -10.16 7.22
N GLU A 395 -21.80 -9.82 6.78
CA GLU A 395 -22.75 -10.76 6.20
C GLU A 395 -22.14 -11.44 4.96
N ASN A 396 -21.64 -10.66 4.00
CA ASN A 396 -21.02 -11.20 2.79
C ASN A 396 -19.75 -12.00 3.10
N THR A 397 -18.99 -11.60 4.11
CA THR A 397 -17.81 -12.34 4.54
C THR A 397 -18.18 -13.74 5.05
N ILE A 398 -19.18 -13.83 5.92
CA ILE A 398 -19.69 -15.12 6.42
C ILE A 398 -20.24 -15.97 5.27
N ARG A 399 -21.12 -15.39 4.43
CA ARG A 399 -21.69 -16.10 3.28
C ARG A 399 -20.63 -16.61 2.31
N ALA A 400 -19.59 -15.82 2.04
CA ALA A 400 -18.49 -16.25 1.18
C ALA A 400 -17.76 -17.46 1.76
N VAL A 401 -17.42 -17.43 3.04
CA VAL A 401 -16.76 -18.56 3.73
C VAL A 401 -17.65 -19.82 3.67
N GLU A 402 -18.94 -19.70 3.97
CA GLU A 402 -19.86 -20.84 3.91
C GLU A 402 -20.00 -21.41 2.50
N ARG A 403 -20.00 -20.56 1.46
CA ARG A 403 -20.01 -21.01 0.06
C ARG A 403 -18.70 -21.74 -0.29
N ILE A 404 -17.53 -21.23 0.11
CA ILE A 404 -16.24 -21.89 -0.16
C ILE A 404 -16.20 -23.27 0.53
N LYS A 405 -16.74 -23.40 1.74
CA LYS A 405 -16.80 -24.69 2.46
C LYS A 405 -17.60 -25.77 1.73
N THR A 406 -18.46 -25.42 0.77
CA THR A 406 -19.19 -26.41 -0.04
C THR A 406 -18.34 -27.02 -1.15
N LEU A 407 -17.21 -26.41 -1.49
CA LEU A 407 -16.30 -26.92 -2.51
C LEU A 407 -15.55 -28.16 -2.00
N LYS A 408 -15.26 -29.05 -2.94
CA LYS A 408 -14.38 -30.21 -2.70
C LYS A 408 -13.11 -29.98 -3.52
N PHE A 409 -12.02 -29.77 -2.85
CA PHE A 409 -10.70 -29.59 -3.43
C PHE A 409 -9.91 -30.90 -3.48
#